data_e2e309a85895dc32ca5914b5128d5c8f
#
_entry.id   e2e309a85895dc32ca5914b5128d5c8f
#
_cell.length_a   1.000
_cell.length_b   1.000
_cell.length_c   1.000
_cell.angle_alpha   90.00
_cell.angle_beta   90.00
_cell.angle_gamma   90.00
#
_symmetry.space_group_name_H-M   'P 1'
#
loop_
_entity.id
_entity.type
_entity.pdbx_description
1 polymer ?
#
loop_
_entity_poly.entity_id
_entity_poly.type
_entity_poly.pdbx_seq_one_letter_code
_entity_poly.pdbx_strand_id
1 'polypeptide(L)'
;RLTGRVKWTGEGHVVGSGPMMDGLKRDFGQTAVLEVAGIEILIVSIAHQVLDLKQFESFGINPAEKSIIALKSMQHFRAAFAPLAGRLIVCDSGALCTLDYGSLNYKNVTRPIFPLD
;
A
#
# COMPACT_ATOMS: atom_id res chain seq x y z
N ARG A 1 -21.11 -2.84 1.59
CA ARG A 1 -21.18 -2.75 0.12
C ARG A 1 -20.90 -1.31 -0.28
N LEU A 2 -19.98 -1.09 -1.23
CA LEU A 2 -19.71 0.21 -1.83
C LEU A 2 -20.28 0.23 -3.24
N THR A 3 -20.77 1.39 -3.66
CA THR A 3 -21.20 1.66 -5.02
C THR A 3 -20.40 2.85 -5.52
N GLY A 4 -19.82 2.74 -6.68
CA GLY A 4 -18.97 3.78 -7.26
C GLY A 4 -18.85 3.65 -8.76
N ARG A 5 -18.10 4.57 -9.36
CA ARG A 5 -17.79 4.58 -10.79
C ARG A 5 -16.47 3.83 -11.03
N VAL A 6 -16.47 2.89 -11.96
CA VAL A 6 -15.23 2.27 -12.44
C VAL A 6 -14.52 3.26 -13.36
N LYS A 7 -13.32 3.69 -13.00
CA LYS A 7 -12.47 4.59 -13.79
C LYS A 7 -11.54 3.85 -14.72
N TRP A 8 -11.05 2.71 -14.26
CA TRP A 8 -10.12 1.88 -15.00
C TRP A 8 -10.31 0.40 -14.65
N THR A 9 -10.10 -0.50 -15.60
CA THR A 9 -10.05 -1.95 -15.38
C THR A 9 -9.18 -2.61 -16.45
N GLY A 10 -8.46 -3.66 -16.07
CA GLY A 10 -7.60 -4.42 -17.00
C GLY A 10 -6.56 -5.28 -16.27
N GLU A 11 -5.54 -5.70 -17.01
CA GLU A 11 -4.39 -6.43 -16.47
C GLU A 11 -3.45 -5.48 -15.71
N GLY A 12 -3.06 -5.87 -14.51
CA GLY A 12 -2.32 -5.03 -13.58
C GLY A 12 -0.80 -5.08 -13.76
N HIS A 13 -0.29 -4.88 -14.95
CA HIS A 13 1.15 -4.88 -15.20
C HIS A 13 1.77 -3.52 -14.86
N VAL A 14 2.80 -3.54 -14.01
CA VAL A 14 3.53 -2.35 -13.57
C VAL A 14 5.01 -2.57 -13.75
N VAL A 15 5.70 -1.55 -14.29
CA VAL A 15 7.16 -1.45 -14.29
C VAL A 15 7.53 -0.29 -13.37
N GLY A 16 8.26 -0.59 -12.31
CA GLY A 16 8.70 0.41 -11.36
C GLY A 16 9.72 1.39 -11.96
N SER A 17 9.78 2.59 -11.39
CA SER A 17 10.77 3.62 -11.74
C SER A 17 11.32 4.35 -10.52
N GLY A 18 10.87 3.99 -9.34
CA GLY A 18 11.31 4.59 -8.09
C GLY A 18 12.51 3.89 -7.46
N PRO A 19 13.02 4.42 -6.34
CA PRO A 19 14.31 4.01 -5.77
C PRO A 19 14.40 2.52 -5.40
N MET A 20 13.25 1.85 -5.17
CA MET A 20 13.21 0.46 -4.73
C MET A 20 12.72 -0.52 -5.80
N MET A 21 12.21 -0.02 -6.91
CA MET A 21 11.59 -0.87 -7.93
C MET A 21 12.02 -0.54 -9.35
N ASP A 22 13.06 0.25 -9.55
CA ASP A 22 13.49 0.66 -10.90
C ASP A 22 13.69 -0.54 -11.82
N GLY A 23 12.98 -0.55 -12.96
CA GLY A 23 12.99 -1.61 -13.95
C GLY A 23 12.30 -2.92 -13.52
N LEU A 24 11.88 -3.07 -12.27
CA LEU A 24 11.23 -4.30 -11.81
C LEU A 24 9.77 -4.38 -12.31
N LYS A 25 9.44 -5.52 -12.89
CA LYS A 25 8.09 -5.83 -13.35
C LYS A 25 7.29 -6.48 -12.22
N ARG A 26 6.03 -6.04 -12.05
CA ARG A 26 5.07 -6.63 -11.12
C ARG A 26 3.76 -6.90 -11.85
N ASP A 27 3.10 -7.98 -11.47
CA ASP A 27 1.79 -8.35 -11.94
C ASP A 27 0.80 -8.30 -10.76
N PHE A 28 -0.15 -7.39 -10.83
CA PHE A 28 -1.23 -7.23 -9.85
C PHE A 28 -2.47 -8.06 -10.20
N GLY A 29 -2.41 -8.81 -11.31
CA GLY A 29 -3.53 -9.57 -11.86
C GLY A 29 -4.65 -8.65 -12.36
N GLN A 30 -5.87 -9.13 -12.32
CA GLN A 30 -7.03 -8.29 -12.67
C GLN A 30 -7.12 -7.12 -11.70
N THR A 31 -7.10 -5.93 -12.25
CA THR A 31 -7.00 -4.68 -11.50
C THR A 31 -8.10 -3.72 -11.92
N ALA A 32 -8.60 -2.96 -10.97
CA ALA A 32 -9.60 -1.91 -11.21
C ALA A 32 -9.34 -0.67 -10.37
N VAL A 33 -9.73 0.50 -10.88
CA VAL A 33 -9.83 1.74 -10.11
C VAL A 33 -11.30 2.08 -9.97
N LEU A 34 -11.76 2.12 -8.71
CA LEU A 34 -13.12 2.51 -8.35
C LEU A 34 -13.11 3.90 -7.72
N GLU A 35 -13.95 4.79 -8.19
CA GLU A 35 -14.19 6.10 -7.58
C GLU A 35 -15.49 6.07 -6.77
N VAL A 36 -15.38 6.43 -5.49
CA VAL A 36 -16.50 6.54 -4.56
C VAL A 36 -16.43 7.87 -3.82
N ALA A 37 -17.38 8.76 -4.04
CA ALA A 37 -17.46 10.06 -3.36
C ALA A 37 -16.13 10.86 -3.37
N GLY A 38 -15.43 10.88 -4.51
CA GLY A 38 -14.16 11.59 -4.68
C GLY A 38 -12.92 10.81 -4.18
N ILE A 39 -13.09 9.61 -3.64
CA ILE A 39 -12.01 8.73 -3.24
C ILE A 39 -11.74 7.72 -4.35
N GLU A 40 -10.50 7.64 -4.80
CA GLU A 40 -10.06 6.61 -5.76
C GLU A 40 -9.47 5.42 -5.01
N ILE A 41 -10.00 4.24 -5.30
CA ILE A 41 -9.62 2.97 -4.67
C ILE A 41 -9.00 2.08 -5.75
N LEU A 42 -7.72 1.77 -5.59
CA LEU A 42 -7.04 0.77 -6.41
C LEU A 42 -7.30 -0.62 -5.84
N ILE A 43 -7.93 -1.47 -6.64
CA ILE A 43 -8.29 -2.84 -6.28
C ILE A 43 -7.48 -3.79 -7.16
N VAL A 44 -6.80 -4.74 -6.53
CA VAL A 44 -5.92 -5.70 -7.21
C VAL A 44 -6.26 -7.12 -6.79
N SER A 45 -6.12 -8.10 -7.69
CA SER A 45 -6.36 -9.51 -7.37
C SER A 45 -5.12 -10.23 -6.85
N ILE A 46 -3.91 -9.70 -7.13
CA ILE A 46 -2.66 -10.20 -6.56
C ILE A 46 -2.07 -9.12 -5.64
N ALA A 47 -1.98 -9.44 -4.34
CA ALA A 47 -1.52 -8.47 -3.34
C ALA A 47 0.00 -8.26 -3.43
N HIS A 48 0.40 -6.99 -3.49
CA HIS A 48 1.78 -6.56 -3.38
C HIS A 48 1.93 -5.42 -2.39
N GLN A 49 3.10 -5.30 -1.79
CA GLN A 49 3.43 -4.14 -0.98
C GLN A 49 3.56 -2.90 -1.89
N VAL A 50 3.06 -1.76 -1.44
CA VAL A 50 3.20 -0.51 -2.17
C VAL A 50 4.58 0.09 -1.89
N LEU A 51 5.39 0.24 -2.94
CA LEU A 51 6.78 0.68 -2.89
C LEU A 51 7.08 1.82 -3.87
N ASP A 52 6.24 2.02 -4.90
CA ASP A 52 6.52 2.86 -6.05
C ASP A 52 5.28 3.61 -6.52
N LEU A 53 5.47 4.84 -6.99
CA LEU A 53 4.39 5.68 -7.52
C LEU A 53 3.73 5.05 -8.76
N LYS A 54 4.52 4.31 -9.56
CA LYS A 54 4.02 3.59 -10.74
C LYS A 54 2.92 2.59 -10.42
N GLN A 55 2.85 2.10 -9.18
CA GLN A 55 1.77 1.24 -8.73
C GLN A 55 0.39 1.94 -8.70
N PHE A 56 0.36 3.25 -8.80
CA PHE A 56 -0.84 4.07 -8.97
C PHE A 56 -0.90 4.70 -10.37
N GLU A 57 0.21 5.28 -10.82
CA GLU A 57 0.27 6.02 -12.09
C GLU A 57 -0.07 5.15 -13.29
N SER A 58 0.33 3.86 -13.29
CA SER A 58 0.00 2.91 -14.36
C SER A 58 -1.50 2.70 -14.54
N PHE A 59 -2.29 3.05 -13.54
CA PHE A 59 -3.76 2.90 -13.55
C PHE A 59 -4.49 4.25 -13.57
N GLY A 60 -3.79 5.32 -13.96
CA GLY A 60 -4.37 6.66 -14.12
C GLY A 60 -4.62 7.42 -12.82
N ILE A 61 -4.03 6.98 -11.70
CA ILE A 61 -4.06 7.71 -10.43
C ILE A 61 -2.74 8.46 -10.28
N ASN A 62 -2.77 9.79 -10.23
CA ASN A 62 -1.59 10.60 -9.95
C ASN A 62 -1.46 10.87 -8.44
N PRO A 63 -0.50 10.24 -7.72
CA PRO A 63 -0.33 10.46 -6.29
C PRO A 63 -0.02 11.91 -5.92
N ALA A 64 0.71 12.63 -6.77
CA ALA A 64 1.11 14.02 -6.49
C ALA A 64 -0.08 15.00 -6.43
N GLU A 65 -1.22 14.65 -7.02
CA GLU A 65 -2.44 15.46 -7.02
C GLU A 65 -3.38 15.14 -5.85
N LYS A 66 -3.03 14.18 -5.00
CA LYS A 66 -3.91 13.73 -3.92
C LYS A 66 -3.61 14.46 -2.60
N SER A 67 -4.65 14.94 -1.95
CA SER A 67 -4.54 15.52 -0.60
C SER A 67 -4.20 14.47 0.46
N ILE A 68 -4.66 13.23 0.28
CA ILE A 68 -4.42 12.10 1.19
C ILE A 68 -4.18 10.84 0.36
N ILE A 69 -3.13 10.10 0.73
CA ILE A 69 -2.84 8.77 0.17
C ILE A 69 -2.79 7.77 1.33
N ALA A 70 -3.67 6.78 1.31
CA ALA A 70 -3.68 5.70 2.29
C ALA A 70 -3.01 4.45 1.69
N LEU A 71 -1.97 3.94 2.35
CA LEU A 71 -1.18 2.81 1.90
C LEU A 71 -1.17 1.71 2.95
N LYS A 72 -1.35 0.47 2.52
CA LYS A 72 -1.05 -0.70 3.36
C LYS A 72 0.43 -1.07 3.17
N SER A 73 1.32 -0.32 3.80
CA SER A 73 2.76 -0.49 3.73
C SER A 73 3.39 0.11 4.98
N MET A 74 4.35 -0.58 5.60
CA MET A 74 4.92 -0.13 6.87
C MET A 74 6.11 0.82 6.71
N GLN A 75 7.06 0.50 5.85
CA GLN A 75 8.35 1.20 5.80
C GLN A 75 8.79 1.59 4.39
N HIS A 76 8.80 0.66 3.48
CA HIS A 76 9.46 0.81 2.17
C HIS A 76 8.81 1.86 1.26
N PHE A 77 7.52 2.16 1.44
CA PHE A 77 6.81 3.20 0.68
C PHE A 77 7.46 4.58 0.83
N ARG A 78 8.17 4.82 1.95
CA ARG A 78 8.77 6.14 2.26
C ARG A 78 9.72 6.61 1.18
N ALA A 79 10.48 5.70 0.56
CA ALA A 79 11.45 6.07 -0.47
C ALA A 79 10.79 6.78 -1.68
N ALA A 80 9.59 6.33 -2.09
CA ALA A 80 8.89 6.90 -3.23
C ALA A 80 7.88 8.01 -2.83
N PHE A 81 7.21 7.86 -1.69
CA PHE A 81 6.08 8.73 -1.32
C PHE A 81 6.46 9.88 -0.36
N ALA A 82 7.51 9.72 0.47
CA ALA A 82 7.90 10.78 1.39
C ALA A 82 8.28 12.10 0.69
N PRO A 83 8.93 12.12 -0.49
CA PRO A 83 9.21 13.36 -1.20
C PRO A 83 7.98 14.16 -1.63
N LEU A 84 6.82 13.50 -1.78
CA LEU A 84 5.55 14.13 -2.15
C LEU A 84 4.74 14.58 -0.93
N ALA A 85 5.03 14.01 0.25
CA ALA A 85 4.19 14.15 1.42
C ALA A 85 4.63 15.33 2.29
N GLY A 86 3.75 16.25 2.59
CA GLY A 86 3.97 17.26 3.63
C GLY A 86 3.96 16.64 5.04
N ARG A 87 3.28 15.52 5.25
CA ARG A 87 3.21 14.80 6.52
C ARG A 87 2.98 13.30 6.30
N LEU A 88 3.68 12.48 7.08
CA LEU A 88 3.46 11.02 7.16
C LEU A 88 2.82 10.68 8.50
N ILE A 89 1.71 9.93 8.46
CA ILE A 89 1.01 9.45 9.64
C ILE A 89 1.01 7.92 9.58
N VAL A 90 1.51 7.28 10.62
CA VAL A 90 1.45 5.83 10.77
C VAL A 90 0.27 5.51 11.68
N CYS A 91 -0.63 4.66 11.18
CA CYS A 91 -1.82 4.22 11.91
C CYS A 91 -1.78 2.71 12.08
N ASP A 92 -2.05 2.23 13.27
CA ASP A 92 -2.39 0.82 13.48
C ASP A 92 -3.90 0.67 13.29
N SER A 93 -4.29 -0.14 12.31
CA SER A 93 -5.71 -0.38 11.98
C SER A 93 -6.26 -1.65 12.64
N GLY A 94 -5.50 -2.29 13.54
CA GLY A 94 -5.84 -3.59 14.12
C GLY A 94 -5.75 -4.75 13.12
N ALA A 95 -5.03 -4.57 11.99
CA ALA A 95 -4.80 -5.62 11.01
C ALA A 95 -3.74 -6.62 11.51
N LEU A 96 -3.55 -7.73 10.77
CA LEU A 96 -2.61 -8.81 11.12
C LEU A 96 -1.15 -8.38 11.31
N CYS A 97 -0.75 -7.22 10.80
CA CYS A 97 0.59 -6.66 10.95
C CYS A 97 0.53 -5.49 11.94
N THR A 98 0.39 -5.78 13.23
CA THR A 98 0.49 -4.78 14.30
C THR A 98 1.95 -4.46 14.64
N LEU A 99 2.19 -3.24 15.13
CA LEU A 99 3.46 -2.85 15.76
C LEU A 99 3.44 -3.11 17.28
N ASP A 100 2.28 -3.37 17.85
CA ASP A 100 2.13 -3.77 19.24
C ASP A 100 2.38 -5.27 19.41
N TYR A 101 3.67 -5.63 19.43
CA TYR A 101 4.07 -7.02 19.60
C TYR A 101 3.64 -7.59 20.95
N GLY A 102 3.48 -6.75 21.98
CA GLY A 102 3.04 -7.17 23.32
C GLY A 102 1.60 -7.69 23.34
N SER A 103 0.75 -7.21 22.44
CA SER A 103 -0.64 -7.65 22.33
C SER A 103 -0.83 -9.02 21.67
N LEU A 104 0.23 -9.59 21.05
CA LEU A 104 0.15 -10.86 20.34
C LEU A 104 0.19 -12.05 21.29
N ASN A 105 -0.66 -13.04 21.06
CA ASN A 105 -0.73 -14.24 21.90
C ASN A 105 0.30 -15.29 21.43
N TYR A 106 1.53 -15.15 21.93
CA TYR A 106 2.60 -16.11 21.66
C TYR A 106 2.41 -17.40 22.47
N LYS A 107 2.41 -18.54 21.80
CA LYS A 107 2.19 -19.85 22.45
C LYS A 107 3.45 -20.70 22.60
N ASN A 108 4.39 -20.62 21.65
CA ASN A 108 5.55 -21.52 21.59
C ASN A 108 6.84 -20.74 21.31
N VAL A 109 7.06 -19.66 22.07
CA VAL A 109 8.23 -18.81 21.93
C VAL A 109 9.12 -18.94 23.15
N THR A 110 10.41 -19.22 22.92
CA THR A 110 11.42 -19.26 24.00
C THR A 110 11.59 -17.87 24.60
N ARG A 111 11.66 -17.80 25.94
CA ARG A 111 11.87 -16.56 26.70
C ARG A 111 13.28 -16.56 27.32
N PRO A 112 13.91 -15.38 27.49
CA PRO A 112 13.47 -14.04 27.11
C PRO A 112 13.59 -13.79 25.60
N ILE A 113 12.75 -12.89 25.05
CA ILE A 113 12.80 -12.48 23.65
C ILE A 113 12.54 -10.98 23.51
N PHE A 114 13.48 -10.25 22.93
CA PHE A 114 13.31 -8.84 22.60
C PHE A 114 12.25 -8.66 21.50
N PRO A 115 11.35 -7.66 21.58
CA PRO A 115 11.24 -6.58 22.56
C PRO A 115 10.21 -6.85 23.69
N LEU A 116 9.88 -8.09 23.98
CA LEU A 116 8.80 -8.46 24.90
C LEU A 116 9.26 -8.61 26.35
N ASP A 117 10.57 -8.82 26.59
CA ASP A 117 11.18 -9.02 27.91
C ASP A 117 12.45 -8.18 28.07
#